data_0cbbbfe85d64565131cf4c9419a544cf
#
_entry.id   0cbbbfe85d64565131cf4c9419a544cf
#
_cell.length_a   1.000
_cell.length_b   1.000
_cell.length_c   1.000
_cell.angle_alpha   90.00
_cell.angle_beta   90.00
_cell.angle_gamma   90.00
#
_symmetry.space_group_name_H-M   'P 1'
#
loop_
_entity.id
_entity.type
_entity.pdbx_description
1 polymer ?
#
loop_
_entity_poly.entity_id
_entity_poly.type
_entity_poly.pdbx_seq_one_letter_code
_entity_poly.pdbx_strand_id
1 'polypeptide(L)'
;MVHFSFDLWSSPNHRAFLGIVAHWVDTAGNLHGLLLGLRRFHGAHTGSNQACHFWSVVEDFQITRKIGYFTLDNATNNDSALIEISTLLSNIGIAFDPIKHRLRCFGHVINLVVKSFLWGTNVEAFQQELGESEESESDQDLERMIEWRKRGPMGKLHNICVWICRTPQRRDAFEKKAKGAMHNLTNATVPIVGCITRWGGDYDALKRAFLLRDPIEEFVASAIRNDAGEVDLRNPRALCLDELSRDDWEELRCILNILEPFKAWSLRLQGKCKNGALFDIFPAMDELLSHLEEAKVLYGNPNMHGDHLRGSINCAWAKLDKYFPSLLDWLAWYL
;
A
#
# COMPACT_ATOMS: atom_id res chain seq x y z
N MET A 1 31.93 1.88 -1.64
CA MET A 1 30.77 2.73 -1.93
C MET A 1 29.66 2.32 -0.98
N VAL A 2 28.88 3.27 -0.47
CA VAL A 2 27.74 3.05 0.44
C VAL A 2 26.51 3.61 -0.23
N HIS A 3 25.46 2.81 -0.34
CA HIS A 3 24.17 3.18 -0.91
C HIS A 3 23.20 3.48 0.23
N PHE A 4 22.18 4.29 -0.04
CA PHE A 4 21.27 4.74 1.01
C PHE A 4 19.81 4.55 0.62
N SER A 5 19.00 4.29 1.62
CA SER A 5 17.58 4.54 1.58
C SER A 5 17.20 5.40 2.77
N PHE A 6 16.33 6.37 2.57
CA PHE A 6 15.73 7.11 3.68
C PHE A 6 14.24 7.30 3.43
N ASP A 7 13.51 7.40 4.51
CA ASP A 7 12.06 7.61 4.49
C ASP A 7 11.66 8.58 5.60
N LEU A 8 10.73 9.46 5.27
CA LEU A 8 10.18 10.47 6.18
C LEU A 8 8.70 10.16 6.40
N TRP A 9 8.33 9.87 7.64
CA TRP A 9 6.93 9.58 8.00
C TRP A 9 6.50 10.31 9.26
N SER A 10 5.19 10.51 9.39
CA SER A 10 4.57 11.00 10.62
C SER A 10 3.96 9.85 11.42
N SER A 11 4.21 9.84 12.71
CA SER A 11 3.57 8.89 13.63
C SER A 11 2.13 9.33 13.91
N PRO A 12 1.27 8.44 14.47
CA PRO A 12 -0.09 8.82 14.88
C PRO A 12 -0.15 10.00 15.87
N ASN A 13 0.94 10.25 16.61
CA ASN A 13 1.07 11.39 17.53
C ASN A 13 1.61 12.66 16.84
N HIS A 14 1.44 12.80 15.53
CA HIS A 14 1.89 13.94 14.71
C HIS A 14 3.38 14.27 14.85
N ARG A 15 4.21 13.26 15.15
CA ARG A 15 5.66 13.42 15.19
C ARG A 15 6.27 12.85 13.92
N ALA A 16 7.04 13.68 13.20
CA ALA A 16 7.76 13.25 12.02
C ALA A 16 9.11 12.63 12.38
N PHE A 17 9.48 11.58 11.65
CA PHE A 17 10.75 10.87 11.79
C PHE A 17 11.37 10.63 10.43
N LEU A 18 12.69 10.79 10.36
CA LEU A 18 13.51 10.41 9.21
C LEU A 18 14.35 9.19 9.58
N GLY A 19 14.11 8.07 8.90
CA GLY A 19 14.92 6.87 8.99
C GLY A 19 15.94 6.83 7.86
N ILE A 20 17.22 6.58 8.17
CA ILE A 20 18.31 6.51 7.20
C ILE A 20 18.99 5.16 7.33
N VAL A 21 18.97 4.37 6.25
CA VAL A 21 19.61 3.05 6.17
C VAL A 21 20.74 3.10 5.16
N ALA A 22 21.90 2.59 5.53
CA ALA A 22 23.03 2.38 4.63
C ALA A 22 23.08 0.93 4.16
N HIS A 23 23.48 0.74 2.89
CA HIS A 23 23.66 -0.56 2.26
C HIS A 23 25.03 -0.59 1.59
N TRP A 24 25.78 -1.68 1.78
CA TRP A 24 27.08 -1.85 1.14
C TRP A 24 27.39 -3.34 0.94
N VAL A 25 28.30 -3.60 0.04
CA VAL A 25 28.86 -4.94 -0.17
C VAL A 25 30.26 -4.96 0.41
N ASP A 26 30.58 -5.99 1.20
CA ASP A 26 31.90 -6.18 1.74
C ASP A 26 32.89 -6.78 0.70
N THR A 27 34.14 -6.95 1.10
CA THR A 27 35.19 -7.52 0.22
C THR A 27 34.97 -9.00 -0.13
N ALA A 28 34.12 -9.69 0.63
CA ALA A 28 33.75 -11.09 0.38
C ALA A 28 32.47 -11.19 -0.50
N GLY A 29 31.88 -10.06 -0.93
CA GLY A 29 30.67 -10.02 -1.74
C GLY A 29 29.36 -10.10 -0.94
N ASN A 30 29.41 -10.01 0.38
CA ASN A 30 28.18 -10.05 1.20
C ASN A 30 27.52 -8.68 1.27
N LEU A 31 26.21 -8.65 1.07
CA LEU A 31 25.38 -7.45 1.24
C LEU A 31 25.10 -7.21 2.72
N HIS A 32 25.35 -5.98 3.15
CA HIS A 32 25.06 -5.49 4.49
C HIS A 32 24.06 -4.34 4.46
N GLY A 33 23.27 -4.21 5.52
CA GLY A 33 22.36 -3.10 5.76
C GLY A 33 22.39 -2.69 7.21
N LEU A 34 22.45 -1.38 7.47
CA LEU A 34 22.51 -0.82 8.84
C LEU A 34 21.64 0.43 8.91
N LEU A 35 20.79 0.51 9.93
CA LEU A 35 20.12 1.75 10.29
C LEU A 35 21.14 2.72 10.89
N LEU A 36 21.52 3.75 10.14
CA LEU A 36 22.47 4.77 10.59
C LEU A 36 21.81 5.80 11.51
N GLY A 37 20.56 6.13 11.26
CA GLY A 37 19.87 7.13 12.06
C GLY A 37 18.36 6.98 11.99
N LEU A 38 17.73 7.17 13.15
CA LEU A 38 16.31 7.42 13.30
C LEU A 38 16.19 8.78 14.00
N ARG A 39 16.00 9.83 13.21
CA ARG A 39 16.00 11.21 13.70
C ARG A 39 14.59 11.73 13.79
N ARG A 40 14.25 12.37 14.92
CA ARG A 40 13.04 13.17 14.96
C ARG A 40 13.19 14.35 14.00
N PHE A 41 12.23 14.48 13.08
CA PHE A 41 12.25 15.52 12.07
C PHE A 41 11.50 16.74 12.58
N HIS A 42 12.11 17.90 12.47
CA HIS A 42 11.55 19.18 12.91
C HIS A 42 11.45 20.15 11.74
N GLY A 43 10.40 20.97 11.74
CA GLY A 43 10.16 21.95 10.70
C GLY A 43 9.44 21.43 9.46
N ALA A 44 9.50 22.19 8.38
CA ALA A 44 8.80 21.83 7.14
C ALA A 44 9.41 20.61 6.45
N HIS A 45 8.58 19.77 5.89
CA HIS A 45 8.97 18.56 5.17
C HIS A 45 9.53 18.88 3.77
N THR A 46 10.51 19.77 3.69
CA THR A 46 11.18 20.17 2.44
C THR A 46 12.36 19.25 2.13
N GLY A 47 12.72 19.15 0.83
CA GLY A 47 13.90 18.39 0.43
C GLY A 47 15.20 18.93 1.04
N SER A 48 15.34 20.25 1.14
CA SER A 48 16.51 20.86 1.77
C SER A 48 16.66 20.47 3.24
N ASN A 49 15.56 20.47 4.00
CA ASN A 49 15.60 20.03 5.40
C ASN A 49 15.91 18.53 5.53
N GLN A 50 15.38 17.67 4.63
CA GLN A 50 15.75 16.27 4.57
C GLN A 50 17.24 16.08 4.27
N ALA A 51 17.78 16.82 3.30
CA ALA A 51 19.20 16.78 2.95
C ALA A 51 20.10 17.19 4.11
N CYS A 52 19.75 18.23 4.87
CA CYS A 52 20.50 18.65 6.07
C CYS A 52 20.53 17.54 7.13
N HIS A 53 19.40 16.91 7.41
CA HIS A 53 19.34 15.80 8.37
C HIS A 53 20.14 14.57 7.89
N PHE A 54 20.05 14.23 6.60
CA PHE A 54 20.85 13.15 6.01
C PHE A 54 22.34 13.48 6.12
N TRP A 55 22.73 14.69 5.74
CA TRP A 55 24.12 15.15 5.71
C TRP A 55 24.76 15.06 7.11
N SER A 56 24.07 15.55 8.14
CA SER A 56 24.55 15.44 9.52
C SER A 56 24.85 13.98 9.93
N VAL A 57 24.01 13.03 9.50
CA VAL A 57 24.22 11.63 9.85
C VAL A 57 25.44 11.06 9.12
N VAL A 58 25.62 11.34 7.83
CA VAL A 58 26.77 10.79 7.07
C VAL A 58 28.09 11.45 7.47
N GLU A 59 28.07 12.69 7.98
CA GLU A 59 29.21 13.35 8.61
C GLU A 59 29.56 12.70 9.96
N ASP A 60 28.59 12.45 10.83
CA ASP A 60 28.78 11.75 12.11
C ASP A 60 29.51 10.41 11.91
N PHE A 61 29.17 9.67 10.82
CA PHE A 61 29.80 8.40 10.46
C PHE A 61 31.05 8.54 9.60
N GLN A 62 31.45 9.75 9.21
CA GLN A 62 32.63 10.04 8.35
C GLN A 62 32.60 9.30 7.00
N ILE A 63 31.41 9.16 6.38
CA ILE A 63 31.19 8.43 5.12
C ILE A 63 30.75 9.33 3.95
N THR A 64 30.83 10.64 4.09
CA THR A 64 30.45 11.62 3.05
C THR A 64 31.12 11.34 1.70
N ARG A 65 32.40 10.90 1.71
CA ARG A 65 33.14 10.55 0.48
C ARG A 65 32.83 9.16 -0.10
N LYS A 66 31.94 8.41 0.55
CA LYS A 66 31.56 7.04 0.13
C LYS A 66 30.14 6.98 -0.41
N ILE A 67 29.44 8.11 -0.52
CA ILE A 67 28.05 8.18 -0.97
C ILE A 67 27.92 7.62 -2.40
N GLY A 68 26.97 6.70 -2.57
CA GLY A 68 26.63 6.06 -3.83
C GLY A 68 25.20 6.38 -4.26
N TYR A 69 24.41 5.35 -4.49
CA TYR A 69 23.03 5.46 -4.97
C TYR A 69 22.02 5.59 -3.83
N PHE A 70 20.88 6.19 -4.16
CA PHE A 70 19.75 6.35 -3.25
C PHE A 70 18.53 5.61 -3.77
N THR A 71 17.96 4.74 -2.94
CA THR A 71 16.67 4.10 -3.22
C THR A 71 15.59 4.81 -2.40
N LEU A 72 14.74 5.58 -3.08
CA LEU A 72 13.74 6.44 -2.45
C LEU A 72 12.37 6.25 -3.10
N ASP A 73 11.30 6.59 -2.39
CA ASP A 73 9.97 6.64 -2.96
C ASP A 73 9.82 7.78 -4.00
N ASN A 74 8.65 7.90 -4.64
CA ASN A 74 8.43 8.86 -5.72
C ASN A 74 8.01 10.27 -5.24
N ALA A 75 8.14 10.58 -3.96
CA ALA A 75 7.83 11.91 -3.45
C ALA A 75 8.76 12.97 -4.07
N THR A 76 8.20 14.11 -4.48
CA THR A 76 8.95 15.21 -5.09
C THR A 76 9.98 15.84 -4.14
N ASN A 77 9.72 15.75 -2.83
CA ASN A 77 10.69 16.21 -1.81
C ASN A 77 11.99 15.42 -1.85
N ASN A 78 11.97 14.16 -2.28
CA ASN A 78 13.16 13.35 -2.45
C ASN A 78 14.02 13.81 -3.64
N ASP A 79 13.38 14.28 -4.73
CA ASP A 79 14.11 14.88 -5.85
C ASP A 79 14.85 16.15 -5.39
N SER A 80 14.17 17.02 -4.65
CA SER A 80 14.76 18.25 -4.09
C SER A 80 15.86 17.93 -3.07
N ALA A 81 15.70 16.89 -2.26
CA ALA A 81 16.73 16.47 -1.30
C ALA A 81 18.01 16.01 -2.01
N LEU A 82 17.90 15.25 -3.10
CA LEU A 82 19.07 14.80 -3.86
C LEU A 82 19.79 15.94 -4.59
N ILE A 83 19.06 16.94 -5.08
CA ILE A 83 19.66 18.17 -5.65
C ILE A 83 20.49 18.88 -4.58
N GLU A 84 19.98 19.02 -3.37
CA GLU A 84 20.69 19.66 -2.26
C GLU A 84 21.91 18.84 -1.82
N ILE A 85 21.79 17.52 -1.73
CA ILE A 85 22.93 16.62 -1.46
C ILE A 85 23.99 16.73 -2.56
N SER A 86 23.60 16.88 -3.82
CA SER A 86 24.54 17.14 -4.93
C SER A 86 25.33 18.42 -4.72
N THR A 87 24.67 19.48 -4.26
CA THR A 87 25.32 20.75 -3.94
C THR A 87 26.33 20.61 -2.80
N LEU A 88 25.94 19.93 -1.71
CA LEU A 88 26.83 19.67 -0.57
C LEU A 88 28.04 18.83 -0.97
N LEU A 89 27.87 17.82 -1.81
CA LEU A 89 28.97 17.00 -2.34
C LEU A 89 29.89 17.80 -3.25
N SER A 90 29.35 18.68 -4.10
CA SER A 90 30.12 19.57 -4.96
C SER A 90 31.02 20.50 -4.16
N ASN A 91 30.55 21.02 -3.01
CA ASN A 91 31.33 21.89 -2.12
C ASN A 91 32.58 21.18 -1.54
N ILE A 92 32.60 19.86 -1.49
CA ILE A 92 33.77 19.07 -1.06
C ILE A 92 34.48 18.39 -2.23
N GLY A 93 34.19 18.82 -3.48
CA GLY A 93 34.86 18.35 -4.69
C GLY A 93 34.43 16.95 -5.16
N ILE A 94 33.21 16.52 -4.84
CA ILE A 94 32.68 15.22 -5.28
C ILE A 94 31.58 15.46 -6.32
N ALA A 95 31.77 14.89 -7.51
CA ALA A 95 30.75 14.89 -8.55
C ALA A 95 29.62 13.91 -8.21
N PHE A 96 28.38 14.39 -8.22
CA PHE A 96 27.20 13.58 -7.97
C PHE A 96 26.05 14.07 -8.84
N ASP A 97 25.46 13.16 -9.60
CA ASP A 97 24.30 13.44 -10.44
C ASP A 97 23.03 12.97 -9.73
N PRO A 98 22.14 13.91 -9.28
CA PRO A 98 20.96 13.56 -8.48
C PRO A 98 19.94 12.72 -9.26
N ILE A 99 19.97 12.72 -10.60
CA ILE A 99 19.07 11.92 -11.43
C ILE A 99 19.62 10.50 -11.59
N LYS A 100 20.89 10.37 -11.97
CA LYS A 100 21.54 9.07 -12.22
C LYS A 100 21.73 8.25 -10.96
N HIS A 101 21.97 8.89 -9.82
CA HIS A 101 22.17 8.19 -8.53
C HIS A 101 20.87 7.93 -7.78
N ARG A 102 19.72 8.24 -8.37
CA ARG A 102 18.41 7.96 -7.80
C ARG A 102 17.78 6.71 -8.35
N LEU A 103 17.52 5.75 -7.46
CA LEU A 103 16.72 4.56 -7.74
C LEU A 103 15.33 4.75 -7.16
N ARG A 104 14.31 4.43 -7.95
CA ARG A 104 12.93 4.48 -7.47
C ARG A 104 12.60 3.21 -6.71
N CYS A 105 11.98 3.37 -5.53
CA CYS A 105 11.52 2.23 -4.73
C CYS A 105 10.44 1.45 -5.49
N PHE A 106 10.75 0.24 -5.93
CA PHE A 106 9.82 -0.58 -6.70
C PHE A 106 8.63 -1.04 -5.85
N GLY A 107 8.80 -1.24 -4.55
CA GLY A 107 7.68 -1.47 -3.63
C GLY A 107 6.66 -0.34 -3.63
N HIS A 108 7.13 0.92 -3.79
CA HIS A 108 6.24 2.07 -3.98
C HIS A 108 5.54 2.04 -5.35
N VAL A 109 6.24 1.62 -6.42
CA VAL A 109 5.61 1.41 -7.74
C VAL A 109 4.49 0.39 -7.65
N ILE A 110 4.73 -0.77 -7.04
CA ILE A 110 3.69 -1.78 -6.78
C ILE A 110 2.50 -1.17 -6.03
N ASN A 111 2.75 -0.39 -4.97
CA ASN A 111 1.68 0.28 -4.21
C ASN A 111 0.83 1.20 -5.10
N LEU A 112 1.46 1.99 -5.97
CA LEU A 112 0.75 2.88 -6.89
C LEU A 112 -0.06 2.11 -7.95
N VAL A 113 0.48 1.01 -8.46
CA VAL A 113 -0.19 0.13 -9.43
C VAL A 113 -1.44 -0.50 -8.83
N VAL A 114 -1.32 -1.10 -7.65
CA VAL A 114 -2.46 -1.74 -6.97
C VAL A 114 -3.50 -0.71 -6.56
N LYS A 115 -3.08 0.46 -6.08
CA LYS A 115 -4.03 1.54 -5.81
C LYS A 115 -4.77 2.00 -7.06
N SER A 116 -4.07 2.10 -8.20
CA SER A 116 -4.70 2.43 -9.48
C SER A 116 -5.70 1.36 -9.92
N PHE A 117 -5.44 0.09 -9.61
CA PHE A 117 -6.40 -1.00 -9.82
C PHE A 117 -7.64 -0.87 -8.93
N LEU A 118 -7.43 -0.70 -7.60
CA LEU A 118 -8.52 -0.70 -6.62
C LEU A 118 -9.36 0.58 -6.65
N TRP A 119 -8.71 1.73 -6.88
CA TRP A 119 -9.32 3.05 -6.65
C TRP A 119 -9.34 3.94 -7.89
N GLY A 120 -8.78 3.49 -9.01
CA GLY A 120 -8.70 4.26 -10.26
C GLY A 120 -7.57 5.30 -10.25
N THR A 121 -7.64 6.26 -11.17
CA THR A 121 -6.55 7.23 -11.39
C THR A 121 -6.49 8.37 -10.37
N ASN A 122 -7.55 8.62 -9.59
CA ASN A 122 -7.70 9.75 -8.67
C ASN A 122 -7.51 9.36 -7.19
N VAL A 123 -6.55 8.49 -6.93
CA VAL A 123 -6.29 7.91 -5.60
C VAL A 123 -5.94 8.97 -4.55
N GLU A 124 -5.17 10.00 -4.94
CA GLU A 124 -4.71 11.05 -4.04
C GLU A 124 -5.87 11.94 -3.56
N ALA A 125 -6.79 12.30 -4.46
CA ALA A 125 -8.01 13.04 -4.08
C ALA A 125 -8.88 12.21 -3.12
N PHE A 126 -9.06 10.92 -3.39
CA PHE A 126 -9.80 10.02 -2.52
C PHE A 126 -9.15 9.86 -1.13
N GLN A 127 -7.82 9.83 -1.06
CA GLN A 127 -7.10 9.76 0.22
C GLN A 127 -7.24 11.06 1.03
N GLN A 128 -7.27 12.22 0.36
CA GLN A 128 -7.50 13.51 1.00
C GLN A 128 -8.93 13.59 1.56
N GLU A 129 -9.94 13.22 0.77
CA GLU A 129 -11.34 13.19 1.22
C GLU A 129 -11.56 12.29 2.45
N LEU A 130 -10.81 11.17 2.56
CA LEU A 130 -10.90 10.25 3.69
C LEU A 130 -10.02 10.63 4.89
N GLY A 131 -8.94 11.39 4.66
CA GLY A 131 -7.90 11.71 5.66
C GLY A 131 -8.13 13.01 6.44
N GLU A 132 -8.90 13.95 5.92
CA GLU A 132 -9.03 15.31 6.50
C GLU A 132 -10.05 15.44 7.64
N SER A 133 -10.71 14.37 8.07
CA SER A 133 -11.79 14.44 9.06
C SER A 133 -11.51 13.62 10.31
N GLU A 134 -10.71 14.16 11.22
CA GLU A 134 -10.58 13.63 12.59
C GLU A 134 -11.62 14.21 13.58
N GLU A 135 -12.49 15.11 13.16
CA GLU A 135 -13.45 15.78 14.07
C GLU A 135 -14.90 15.66 13.60
N SER A 136 -15.72 15.11 14.49
CA SER A 136 -17.18 14.96 14.59
C SER A 136 -17.80 13.64 14.08
N GLU A 137 -18.41 12.95 15.05
CA GLU A 137 -18.72 11.50 15.00
C GLU A 137 -20.00 11.09 14.24
N SER A 138 -20.84 11.96 13.67
CA SER A 138 -22.15 11.51 13.20
C SER A 138 -22.39 11.61 11.68
N ASP A 139 -22.09 12.72 11.05
CA ASP A 139 -22.45 12.92 9.65
C ASP A 139 -21.33 12.55 8.69
N GLN A 140 -20.08 12.75 9.09
CA GLN A 140 -18.89 12.38 8.29
C GLN A 140 -18.71 10.86 8.15
N ASP A 141 -19.05 10.09 9.18
CA ASP A 141 -19.05 8.62 9.11
C ASP A 141 -20.05 8.11 8.06
N LEU A 142 -21.16 8.81 7.91
CA LEU A 142 -22.18 8.49 6.94
C LEU A 142 -21.70 8.75 5.50
N GLU A 143 -21.13 9.91 5.25
CA GLU A 143 -20.57 10.26 3.94
C GLU A 143 -19.50 9.27 3.54
N ARG A 144 -18.61 8.91 4.48
CA ARG A 144 -17.59 7.88 4.26
C ARG A 144 -18.18 6.52 3.88
N MET A 145 -19.21 6.06 4.56
CA MET A 145 -19.89 4.79 4.23
C MET A 145 -20.49 4.83 2.82
N ILE A 146 -21.09 5.95 2.43
CA ILE A 146 -21.65 6.15 1.09
C ILE A 146 -20.55 6.13 0.03
N GLU A 147 -19.46 6.85 0.27
CA GLU A 147 -18.30 6.86 -0.64
C GLU A 147 -17.66 5.48 -0.80
N TRP A 148 -17.56 4.73 0.30
CA TRP A 148 -17.10 3.35 0.22
C TRP A 148 -18.03 2.47 -0.62
N ARG A 149 -19.35 2.55 -0.44
CA ARG A 149 -20.32 1.78 -1.25
C ARG A 149 -20.19 2.01 -2.76
N LYS A 150 -19.84 3.22 -3.17
CA LYS A 150 -19.56 3.52 -4.60
C LYS A 150 -18.40 2.70 -5.16
N ARG A 151 -17.59 2.06 -4.32
CA ARG A 151 -16.47 1.19 -4.68
C ARG A 151 -16.88 -0.28 -4.85
N GLY A 152 -18.18 -0.53 -4.95
CA GLY A 152 -18.72 -1.88 -5.17
C GLY A 152 -18.41 -2.84 -4.01
N PRO A 153 -18.16 -4.13 -4.30
CA PRO A 153 -17.99 -5.17 -3.28
C PRO A 153 -16.87 -4.91 -2.28
N MET A 154 -15.75 -4.30 -2.71
CA MET A 154 -14.65 -3.90 -1.81
C MET A 154 -15.10 -2.88 -0.78
N GLY A 155 -15.91 -1.91 -1.19
CA GLY A 155 -16.42 -0.88 -0.30
C GLY A 155 -17.47 -1.44 0.68
N LYS A 156 -18.36 -2.30 0.21
CA LYS A 156 -19.33 -3.00 1.07
C LYS A 156 -18.59 -3.83 2.13
N LEU A 157 -17.60 -4.63 1.72
CA LEU A 157 -16.79 -5.42 2.64
C LEU A 157 -16.07 -4.54 3.67
N HIS A 158 -15.51 -3.41 3.24
CA HIS A 158 -14.88 -2.45 4.14
C HIS A 158 -15.87 -1.96 5.21
N ASN A 159 -17.06 -1.53 4.82
CA ASN A 159 -18.11 -1.07 5.74
C ASN A 159 -18.50 -2.15 6.73
N ILE A 160 -18.66 -3.40 6.30
CA ILE A 160 -18.94 -4.55 7.18
C ILE A 160 -17.83 -4.73 8.19
N CYS A 161 -16.56 -4.75 7.75
CA CYS A 161 -15.41 -4.91 8.64
C CYS A 161 -15.32 -3.78 9.67
N VAL A 162 -15.53 -2.53 9.25
CA VAL A 162 -15.58 -1.35 10.13
C VAL A 162 -16.72 -1.50 11.12
N TRP A 163 -17.92 -1.89 10.67
CA TRP A 163 -19.09 -2.05 11.53
C TRP A 163 -18.88 -3.12 12.62
N ILE A 164 -18.29 -4.27 12.26
CA ILE A 164 -17.95 -5.34 13.21
C ILE A 164 -16.90 -4.86 14.22
N CYS A 165 -15.85 -4.18 13.75
CA CYS A 165 -14.71 -3.79 14.58
C CYS A 165 -14.94 -2.53 15.42
N ARG A 166 -16.00 -1.76 15.14
CA ARG A 166 -16.24 -0.43 15.74
C ARG A 166 -16.47 -0.45 17.26
N THR A 167 -17.13 -1.48 17.79
CA THR A 167 -17.39 -1.60 19.22
C THR A 167 -16.86 -2.93 19.76
N PRO A 168 -16.35 -2.95 21.02
CA PRO A 168 -15.92 -4.19 21.66
C PRO A 168 -17.01 -5.25 21.67
N GLN A 169 -18.27 -4.84 21.96
CA GLN A 169 -19.41 -5.75 22.06
C GLN A 169 -19.71 -6.47 20.72
N ARG A 170 -19.67 -5.75 19.60
CA ARG A 170 -19.85 -6.35 18.26
C ARG A 170 -18.71 -7.27 17.90
N ARG A 171 -17.49 -6.85 18.22
CA ARG A 171 -16.29 -7.63 17.99
C ARG A 171 -16.31 -8.95 18.75
N ASP A 172 -16.65 -8.91 20.05
CA ASP A 172 -16.76 -10.10 20.90
C ASP A 172 -17.88 -11.03 20.43
N ALA A 173 -19.03 -10.47 20.05
CA ALA A 173 -20.16 -11.23 19.50
C ALA A 173 -19.80 -11.92 18.19
N PHE A 174 -19.11 -11.22 17.29
CA PHE A 174 -18.61 -11.81 16.04
C PHE A 174 -17.57 -12.91 16.31
N GLU A 175 -16.62 -12.66 17.20
CA GLU A 175 -15.57 -13.62 17.55
C GLU A 175 -16.15 -14.91 18.14
N LYS A 176 -17.12 -14.78 19.01
CA LYS A 176 -17.85 -15.94 19.58
C LYS A 176 -18.51 -16.78 18.49
N LYS A 177 -19.13 -16.12 17.50
CA LYS A 177 -19.79 -16.78 16.38
C LYS A 177 -18.78 -17.44 15.45
N ALA A 178 -17.69 -16.76 15.10
CA ALA A 178 -16.62 -17.29 14.25
C ALA A 178 -15.96 -18.54 14.87
N LYS A 179 -15.70 -18.53 16.18
CA LYS A 179 -15.17 -19.70 16.92
C LYS A 179 -16.15 -20.87 16.94
N GLY A 180 -17.44 -20.62 17.00
CA GLY A 180 -18.49 -21.66 16.96
C GLY A 180 -18.63 -22.31 15.57
N ALA A 181 -18.43 -21.56 14.51
CA ALA A 181 -18.57 -22.03 13.14
C ALA A 181 -17.32 -22.79 12.61
N MET A 182 -16.15 -22.49 13.14
CA MET A 182 -14.86 -22.95 12.58
C MET A 182 -13.98 -23.58 13.68
N HIS A 183 -14.12 -24.88 13.88
CA HIS A 183 -13.39 -25.64 14.91
C HIS A 183 -11.85 -25.61 14.79
N ASN A 184 -11.28 -25.13 13.67
CA ASN A 184 -9.84 -25.17 13.39
C ASN A 184 -9.15 -23.81 13.27
N LEU A 185 -9.83 -22.68 13.51
CA LEU A 185 -9.20 -21.35 13.45
C LEU A 185 -8.61 -20.95 14.80
N THR A 186 -7.33 -21.19 14.98
CA THR A 186 -6.64 -20.87 16.23
C THR A 186 -6.37 -19.36 16.44
N ASN A 187 -6.24 -18.53 15.38
CA ASN A 187 -5.79 -17.14 15.51
C ASN A 187 -6.46 -16.09 14.59
N ALA A 188 -7.50 -16.43 13.85
CA ALA A 188 -8.04 -15.55 12.81
C ALA A 188 -9.55 -15.30 12.97
N THR A 189 -9.97 -14.87 14.14
CA THR A 189 -11.38 -14.82 14.55
C THR A 189 -12.06 -13.48 14.30
N VAL A 190 -11.34 -12.46 13.84
CA VAL A 190 -11.88 -11.10 13.63
C VAL A 190 -11.49 -10.59 12.23
N PRO A 191 -12.41 -9.90 11.53
CA PRO A 191 -12.08 -9.23 10.27
C PRO A 191 -10.95 -8.21 10.45
N ILE A 192 -10.23 -7.95 9.36
CA ILE A 192 -9.24 -6.88 9.29
C ILE A 192 -9.87 -5.72 8.53
N VAL A 193 -9.77 -4.51 9.06
CA VAL A 193 -10.09 -3.30 8.31
C VAL A 193 -8.88 -2.97 7.42
N GLY A 194 -9.11 -2.82 6.11
CA GLY A 194 -8.07 -2.43 5.16
C GLY A 194 -7.43 -1.09 5.51
N CYS A 195 -6.23 -0.88 5.03
CA CYS A 195 -5.48 0.35 5.25
C CYS A 195 -5.36 1.14 3.94
N ILE A 196 -5.97 2.32 3.88
CA ILE A 196 -6.00 3.16 2.68
C ILE A 196 -4.60 3.56 2.19
N THR A 197 -3.65 3.71 3.11
CA THR A 197 -2.30 4.15 2.78
C THR A 197 -1.41 3.03 2.24
N ARG A 198 -1.70 1.76 2.60
CA ARG A 198 -0.91 0.59 2.23
C ARG A 198 -1.81 -0.53 1.71
N TRP A 199 -1.81 -0.75 0.41
CA TRP A 199 -2.61 -1.78 -0.26
C TRP A 199 -2.45 -3.20 0.31
N GLY A 200 -1.31 -3.49 0.93
CA GLY A 200 -1.09 -4.77 1.59
C GLY A 200 -2.09 -5.06 2.71
N GLY A 201 -2.64 -3.99 3.34
CA GLY A 201 -3.74 -4.10 4.30
C GLY A 201 -5.05 -4.51 3.64
N ASP A 202 -5.36 -3.99 2.45
CA ASP A 202 -6.56 -4.35 1.68
C ASP A 202 -6.52 -5.80 1.22
N TYR A 203 -5.36 -6.28 0.73
CA TYR A 203 -5.15 -7.69 0.39
C TYR A 203 -5.34 -8.61 1.61
N ASP A 204 -4.71 -8.27 2.74
CA ASP A 204 -4.79 -9.08 3.96
C ASP A 204 -6.21 -9.06 4.54
N ALA A 205 -6.93 -7.94 4.44
CA ALA A 205 -8.34 -7.81 4.81
C ALA A 205 -9.22 -8.72 3.94
N LEU A 206 -9.02 -8.67 2.62
CA LEU A 206 -9.77 -9.49 1.68
C LEU A 206 -9.51 -10.98 1.89
N LYS A 207 -8.25 -11.38 2.03
CA LYS A 207 -7.87 -12.77 2.32
C LYS A 207 -8.47 -13.27 3.64
N ARG A 208 -8.49 -12.41 4.67
CA ARG A 208 -9.12 -12.69 5.96
C ARG A 208 -10.64 -12.81 5.82
N ALA A 209 -11.28 -11.95 5.02
CA ALA A 209 -12.71 -12.00 4.78
C ALA A 209 -13.13 -13.31 4.13
N PHE A 210 -12.35 -13.85 3.18
CA PHE A 210 -12.64 -15.17 2.61
C PHE A 210 -12.54 -16.31 3.62
N LEU A 211 -11.60 -16.24 4.57
CA LEU A 211 -11.52 -17.21 5.67
C LEU A 211 -12.72 -17.11 6.62
N LEU A 212 -13.30 -15.93 6.73
CA LEU A 212 -14.42 -15.65 7.64
C LEU A 212 -15.75 -15.46 6.89
N ARG A 213 -15.86 -15.93 5.64
CA ARG A 213 -17.03 -15.70 4.80
C ARG A 213 -18.32 -16.11 5.49
N ASP A 214 -18.46 -17.35 5.87
CA ASP A 214 -19.67 -17.87 6.48
C ASP A 214 -20.04 -17.15 7.79
N PRO A 215 -19.08 -16.93 8.74
CA PRO A 215 -19.31 -16.08 9.90
C PRO A 215 -19.74 -14.65 9.57
N ILE A 216 -19.18 -14.02 8.53
CA ILE A 216 -19.57 -12.66 8.12
C ILE A 216 -20.99 -12.66 7.59
N GLU A 217 -21.33 -13.55 6.64
CA GLU A 217 -22.66 -13.64 6.05
C GLU A 217 -23.73 -13.89 7.13
N GLU A 218 -23.48 -14.84 8.03
CA GLU A 218 -24.40 -15.18 9.10
C GLU A 218 -24.54 -14.04 10.14
N PHE A 219 -23.44 -13.34 10.45
CA PHE A 219 -23.46 -12.22 11.40
C PHE A 219 -24.23 -11.04 10.82
N VAL A 220 -23.98 -10.66 9.57
CA VAL A 220 -24.69 -9.61 8.85
C VAL A 220 -26.18 -9.92 8.76
N ALA A 221 -26.53 -11.14 8.32
CA ALA A 221 -27.93 -11.57 8.24
C ALA A 221 -28.65 -11.58 9.61
N SER A 222 -27.93 -11.89 10.70
CA SER A 222 -28.47 -11.83 12.06
C SER A 222 -28.72 -10.39 12.51
N ALA A 223 -27.76 -9.49 12.21
CA ALA A 223 -27.90 -8.07 12.55
C ALA A 223 -29.07 -7.44 11.80
N ILE A 224 -29.21 -7.71 10.51
CA ILE A 224 -30.32 -7.24 9.68
C ILE A 224 -31.67 -7.74 10.23
N ARG A 225 -31.76 -9.02 10.65
CA ARG A 225 -33.00 -9.56 11.24
C ARG A 225 -33.37 -8.92 12.58
N ASN A 226 -32.37 -8.61 13.39
CA ASN A 226 -32.62 -7.95 14.71
C ASN A 226 -33.06 -6.52 14.53
N ASP A 227 -32.59 -5.83 13.47
CA ASP A 227 -33.01 -4.47 13.12
C ASP A 227 -34.35 -4.43 12.34
N ALA A 228 -34.89 -5.61 11.93
CA ALA A 228 -36.06 -5.72 11.04
C ALA A 228 -37.38 -5.13 11.63
N GLY A 229 -37.40 -4.70 12.90
CA GLY A 229 -38.52 -3.94 13.46
C GLY A 229 -38.56 -2.46 13.02
N GLU A 230 -37.46 -1.89 12.56
CA GLU A 230 -37.30 -0.46 12.25
C GLU A 230 -36.39 -0.18 11.05
N VAL A 231 -36.18 -1.12 10.11
CA VAL A 231 -35.27 -0.88 8.98
C VAL A 231 -35.89 0.14 8.03
N ASP A 232 -35.59 1.40 8.27
CA ASP A 232 -35.77 2.43 7.25
C ASP A 232 -34.65 2.28 6.24
N LEU A 233 -34.95 1.68 5.06
CA LEU A 233 -34.04 1.56 3.92
C LEU A 233 -33.52 2.93 3.41
N ARG A 234 -34.12 4.02 3.86
CA ARG A 234 -33.63 5.38 3.64
C ARG A 234 -32.52 5.78 4.61
N ASN A 235 -32.31 4.98 5.67
CA ASN A 235 -31.17 5.20 6.56
C ASN A 235 -29.91 4.67 5.88
N PRO A 236 -29.01 5.55 5.39
CA PRO A 236 -27.81 5.12 4.72
C PRO A 236 -26.79 4.38 5.64
N ARG A 237 -27.10 4.32 6.95
CA ARG A 237 -26.34 3.51 7.94
C ARG A 237 -26.83 2.06 8.02
N ALA A 238 -27.90 1.71 7.32
CA ALA A 238 -28.45 0.36 7.37
C ALA A 238 -27.43 -0.64 6.81
N LEU A 239 -27.06 -1.62 7.62
CA LEU A 239 -26.09 -2.67 7.26
C LEU A 239 -26.56 -3.50 6.07
N CYS A 240 -27.86 -3.61 5.83
CA CYS A 240 -28.45 -4.30 4.68
C CYS A 240 -28.00 -3.72 3.32
N LEU A 241 -27.59 -2.44 3.28
CA LEU A 241 -27.05 -1.83 2.07
C LEU A 241 -25.63 -2.31 1.73
N ASP A 242 -24.94 -2.89 2.69
CA ASP A 242 -23.60 -3.44 2.54
C ASP A 242 -23.62 -4.98 2.45
N GLU A 243 -24.80 -5.62 2.47
CA GLU A 243 -24.90 -7.08 2.33
C GLU A 243 -24.22 -7.54 1.02
N LEU A 244 -23.37 -8.54 1.13
CA LEU A 244 -22.62 -9.09 -0.01
C LEU A 244 -23.41 -10.22 -0.66
N SER A 245 -23.73 -10.05 -1.94
CA SER A 245 -24.33 -11.07 -2.77
C SER A 245 -23.30 -12.15 -3.15
N ARG A 246 -23.78 -13.23 -3.78
CA ARG A 246 -22.91 -14.24 -4.38
C ARG A 246 -21.98 -13.62 -5.43
N ASP A 247 -22.51 -12.75 -6.27
CA ASP A 247 -21.76 -12.07 -7.34
C ASP A 247 -20.70 -11.13 -6.75
N ASP A 248 -21.03 -10.43 -5.65
CA ASP A 248 -20.06 -9.60 -4.92
C ASP A 248 -18.87 -10.46 -4.43
N TRP A 249 -19.12 -11.65 -3.87
CA TRP A 249 -18.06 -12.57 -3.43
C TRP A 249 -17.24 -13.14 -4.60
N GLU A 250 -17.86 -13.42 -5.73
CA GLU A 250 -17.15 -13.85 -6.94
C GLU A 250 -16.24 -12.76 -7.47
N GLU A 251 -16.70 -11.50 -7.49
CA GLU A 251 -15.87 -10.35 -7.86
C GLU A 251 -14.71 -10.12 -6.88
N LEU A 252 -14.96 -10.17 -5.57
CA LEU A 252 -13.92 -10.09 -4.54
C LEU A 252 -12.85 -11.19 -4.73
N ARG A 253 -13.25 -12.38 -5.17
CA ARG A 253 -12.31 -13.46 -5.49
C ARG A 253 -11.46 -13.15 -6.71
N CYS A 254 -12.03 -12.56 -7.76
CA CYS A 254 -11.27 -12.10 -8.91
C CYS A 254 -10.24 -11.05 -8.50
N ILE A 255 -10.64 -10.07 -7.68
CA ILE A 255 -9.74 -9.05 -7.14
C ILE A 255 -8.61 -9.70 -6.33
N LEU A 256 -8.91 -10.65 -5.45
CA LEU A 256 -7.89 -11.35 -4.65
C LEU A 256 -6.87 -12.07 -5.54
N ASN A 257 -7.33 -12.78 -6.58
CA ASN A 257 -6.47 -13.50 -7.51
C ASN A 257 -5.57 -12.54 -8.31
N ILE A 258 -6.11 -11.38 -8.73
CA ILE A 258 -5.34 -10.34 -9.43
C ILE A 258 -4.26 -9.77 -8.52
N LEU A 259 -4.54 -9.58 -7.23
CA LEU A 259 -3.61 -8.97 -6.28
C LEU A 259 -2.53 -9.93 -5.74
N GLU A 260 -2.73 -11.24 -5.84
CA GLU A 260 -1.83 -12.24 -5.23
C GLU A 260 -0.37 -12.15 -5.72
N PRO A 261 -0.07 -12.06 -7.04
CA PRO A 261 1.31 -11.90 -7.52
C PRO A 261 1.95 -10.58 -7.05
N PHE A 262 1.18 -9.50 -6.98
CA PHE A 262 1.68 -8.23 -6.44
C PHE A 262 2.10 -8.36 -4.97
N LYS A 263 1.33 -9.12 -4.17
CA LYS A 263 1.69 -9.38 -2.77
C LYS A 263 2.96 -10.23 -2.67
N ALA A 264 3.10 -11.26 -3.48
CA ALA A 264 4.27 -12.12 -3.51
C ALA A 264 5.54 -11.32 -3.84
N TRP A 265 5.51 -10.52 -4.92
CA TRP A 265 6.62 -9.66 -5.30
C TRP A 265 6.91 -8.56 -4.29
N SER A 266 5.89 -7.93 -3.72
CA SER A 266 6.08 -6.93 -2.66
C SER A 266 6.84 -7.50 -1.47
N LEU A 267 6.52 -8.71 -1.02
CA LEU A 267 7.20 -9.37 0.09
C LEU A 267 8.64 -9.77 -0.27
N ARG A 268 8.86 -10.26 -1.50
CA ARG A 268 10.19 -10.65 -1.98
C ARG A 268 11.12 -9.43 -2.06
N LEU A 269 10.65 -8.33 -2.62
CA LEU A 269 11.43 -7.10 -2.81
C LEU A 269 11.68 -6.32 -1.50
N GLN A 270 10.89 -6.57 -0.45
CA GLN A 270 11.13 -6.00 0.88
C GLN A 270 12.26 -6.72 1.68
N GLY A 271 12.95 -7.66 1.07
CA GLY A 271 14.10 -8.34 1.68
C GLY A 271 13.75 -9.40 2.73
N LYS A 272 12.48 -9.77 2.91
CA LYS A 272 12.10 -10.87 3.81
C LYS A 272 12.70 -12.23 3.39
N CYS A 273 13.13 -12.36 2.14
CA CYS A 273 13.75 -13.55 1.57
C CYS A 273 15.28 -13.42 1.39
N LYS A 274 15.94 -12.57 2.16
CA LYS A 274 17.41 -12.33 2.17
C LYS A 274 18.02 -11.69 0.91
N ASN A 275 17.34 -11.60 -0.23
CA ASN A 275 17.91 -11.20 -1.52
C ASN A 275 17.03 -10.21 -2.30
N GLY A 276 16.31 -9.30 -1.66
CA GLY A 276 15.64 -8.20 -2.38
C GLY A 276 16.68 -7.38 -3.14
N ALA A 277 16.96 -7.76 -4.38
CA ALA A 277 18.00 -7.17 -5.18
C ALA A 277 17.41 -6.47 -6.40
N LEU A 278 18.16 -5.52 -6.93
CA LEU A 278 17.76 -4.77 -8.14
C LEU A 278 17.50 -5.70 -9.35
N PHE A 279 18.19 -6.83 -9.43
CA PHE A 279 17.97 -7.82 -10.50
C PHE A 279 16.59 -8.49 -10.44
N ASP A 280 15.90 -8.49 -9.28
CA ASP A 280 14.53 -9.01 -9.13
C ASP A 280 13.48 -8.06 -9.72
N ILE A 281 13.81 -6.79 -9.97
CA ILE A 281 12.84 -5.80 -10.47
C ILE A 281 12.35 -6.15 -11.88
N PHE A 282 13.25 -6.58 -12.78
CA PHE A 282 12.85 -6.91 -14.15
C PHE A 282 11.95 -8.14 -14.24
N PRO A 283 12.31 -9.29 -13.64
CA PRO A 283 11.41 -10.41 -13.58
C PRO A 283 10.06 -10.06 -12.94
N ALA A 284 10.06 -9.20 -11.91
CA ALA A 284 8.83 -8.75 -11.28
C ALA A 284 7.96 -7.92 -12.24
N MET A 285 8.56 -6.99 -12.99
CA MET A 285 7.85 -6.18 -13.98
C MET A 285 7.24 -7.03 -15.08
N ASP A 286 8.04 -7.93 -15.66
CA ASP A 286 7.63 -8.80 -16.76
C ASP A 286 6.48 -9.72 -16.33
N GLU A 287 6.63 -10.38 -15.19
CA GLU A 287 5.59 -11.25 -14.63
C GLU A 287 4.31 -10.49 -14.29
N LEU A 288 4.42 -9.29 -13.68
CA LEU A 288 3.24 -8.50 -13.31
C LEU A 288 2.52 -7.92 -14.54
N LEU A 289 3.25 -7.49 -15.59
CA LEU A 289 2.64 -7.04 -16.84
C LEU A 289 1.92 -8.21 -17.53
N SER A 290 2.58 -9.35 -17.68
CA SER A 290 2.00 -10.56 -18.26
C SER A 290 0.75 -11.02 -17.51
N HIS A 291 0.82 -11.01 -16.16
CA HIS A 291 -0.31 -11.35 -15.32
C HIS A 291 -1.52 -10.41 -15.51
N LEU A 292 -1.28 -9.09 -15.66
CA LEU A 292 -2.35 -8.13 -15.94
C LEU A 292 -2.94 -8.33 -17.34
N GLU A 293 -2.14 -8.73 -18.33
CA GLU A 293 -2.64 -9.05 -19.67
C GLU A 293 -3.49 -10.33 -19.67
N GLU A 294 -3.06 -11.37 -18.98
CA GLU A 294 -3.86 -12.57 -18.76
C GLU A 294 -5.17 -12.25 -18.03
N ALA A 295 -5.12 -11.42 -17.00
CA ALA A 295 -6.30 -10.96 -16.27
C ALA A 295 -7.29 -10.20 -17.16
N LYS A 296 -6.82 -9.40 -18.14
CA LYS A 296 -7.70 -8.75 -19.12
C LYS A 296 -8.48 -9.77 -19.96
N VAL A 297 -7.86 -10.89 -20.31
CA VAL A 297 -8.52 -11.95 -21.09
C VAL A 297 -9.52 -12.70 -20.21
N LEU A 298 -9.13 -13.05 -19.00
CA LEU A 298 -9.96 -13.86 -18.08
C LEU A 298 -11.17 -13.08 -17.55
N TYR A 299 -10.96 -11.83 -17.13
CA TYR A 299 -11.96 -11.01 -16.42
C TYR A 299 -12.50 -9.86 -17.27
N GLY A 300 -12.02 -9.70 -18.50
CA GLY A 300 -12.42 -8.62 -19.39
C GLY A 300 -13.72 -8.88 -20.16
N ASN A 301 -14.40 -10.00 -19.93
CA ASN A 301 -15.69 -10.28 -20.54
C ASN A 301 -16.81 -9.53 -19.79
N PRO A 302 -17.45 -8.51 -20.40
CA PRO A 302 -18.47 -7.70 -19.74
C PRO A 302 -19.70 -8.51 -19.27
N ASN A 303 -19.91 -9.69 -19.84
CA ASN A 303 -21.03 -10.56 -19.47
C ASN A 303 -20.80 -11.37 -18.19
N MET A 304 -19.59 -11.39 -17.64
CA MET A 304 -19.26 -12.23 -16.47
C MET A 304 -19.07 -11.44 -15.17
N HIS A 305 -18.49 -10.22 -15.19
CA HIS A 305 -18.08 -9.54 -13.96
C HIS A 305 -18.26 -8.02 -13.98
N GLY A 306 -19.10 -7.48 -14.89
CA GLY A 306 -19.25 -6.04 -15.04
C GLY A 306 -18.06 -5.34 -15.74
N ASP A 307 -18.31 -4.17 -16.31
CA ASP A 307 -17.30 -3.46 -17.12
C ASP A 307 -16.14 -2.86 -16.32
N HIS A 308 -16.28 -2.74 -14.99
CA HIS A 308 -15.33 -2.01 -14.17
C HIS A 308 -14.03 -2.76 -13.89
N LEU A 309 -14.05 -4.11 -13.75
CA LEU A 309 -12.81 -4.89 -13.57
C LEU A 309 -11.85 -4.70 -14.74
N ARG A 310 -12.37 -4.71 -15.97
CA ARG A 310 -11.55 -4.43 -17.16
C ARG A 310 -10.92 -3.04 -17.11
N GLY A 311 -11.70 -2.04 -16.71
CA GLY A 311 -11.22 -0.67 -16.52
C GLY A 311 -10.12 -0.60 -15.47
N SER A 312 -10.33 -1.24 -14.32
CA SER A 312 -9.37 -1.32 -13.21
C SER A 312 -8.05 -2.00 -13.60
N ILE A 313 -8.12 -3.13 -14.33
CA ILE A 313 -6.94 -3.83 -14.86
C ILE A 313 -6.16 -2.94 -15.84
N ASN A 314 -6.86 -2.21 -16.73
CA ASN A 314 -6.21 -1.29 -17.65
C ASN A 314 -5.52 -0.13 -16.94
N CYS A 315 -6.11 0.41 -15.85
CA CYS A 315 -5.48 1.44 -15.03
C CYS A 315 -4.19 0.93 -14.36
N ALA A 316 -4.21 -0.30 -13.83
CA ALA A 316 -3.04 -0.93 -13.25
C ALA A 316 -1.94 -1.16 -14.30
N TRP A 317 -2.30 -1.71 -15.44
CA TRP A 317 -1.38 -1.97 -16.54
C TRP A 317 -0.69 -0.69 -17.02
N ALA A 318 -1.46 0.33 -17.34
CA ALA A 318 -0.93 1.63 -17.78
C ALA A 318 -0.04 2.29 -16.72
N LYS A 319 -0.38 2.10 -15.43
CA LYS A 319 0.44 2.61 -14.34
C LYS A 319 1.77 1.86 -14.22
N LEU A 320 1.79 0.55 -14.40
CA LEU A 320 3.00 -0.27 -14.36
C LEU A 320 3.89 0.01 -15.59
N ASP A 321 3.31 0.01 -16.77
CA ASP A 321 3.99 0.28 -18.04
C ASP A 321 4.70 1.64 -18.04
N LYS A 322 4.11 2.65 -17.45
CA LYS A 322 4.72 3.99 -17.29
C LYS A 322 6.12 3.94 -16.65
N TYR A 323 6.38 2.97 -15.77
CA TYR A 323 7.67 2.83 -15.08
C TYR A 323 8.68 1.97 -15.82
N PHE A 324 8.26 1.22 -16.85
CA PHE A 324 9.13 0.31 -17.61
C PHE A 324 10.26 1.03 -18.35
N PRO A 325 10.03 2.12 -19.13
CA PRO A 325 11.09 2.84 -19.83
C PRO A 325 12.15 3.41 -18.89
N SER A 326 11.75 3.96 -17.75
CA SER A 326 12.69 4.53 -16.78
C SER A 326 13.62 3.48 -16.14
N LEU A 327 13.20 2.22 -16.11
CA LEU A 327 14.03 1.11 -15.66
C LEU A 327 15.02 0.66 -16.76
N LEU A 328 14.58 0.67 -18.02
CA LEU A 328 15.46 0.36 -19.18
C LEU A 328 16.56 1.43 -19.34
N ASP A 329 16.21 2.70 -19.22
CA ASP A 329 17.19 3.80 -19.23
C ASP A 329 18.24 3.62 -18.14
N TRP A 330 17.81 3.19 -16.96
CA TRP A 330 18.70 2.94 -15.84
C TRP A 330 19.65 1.74 -16.09
N LEU A 331 19.17 0.64 -16.71
CA LEU A 331 20.03 -0.49 -17.11
C LEU A 331 21.06 -0.09 -18.17
N ALA A 332 20.69 0.72 -19.15
CA ALA A 332 21.61 1.17 -20.21
C ALA A 332 22.80 1.97 -19.67
N TRP A 333 22.71 2.48 -18.42
CA TRP A 333 23.82 3.14 -17.74
C TRP A 333 24.68 2.20 -16.89
N TYR A 334 24.21 0.95 -16.65
CA TYR A 334 24.90 -0.04 -15.82
C TYR A 334 25.65 -1.11 -16.63
N LEU A 335 25.30 -1.27 -17.90
CA LEU A 335 25.97 -2.14 -18.88
C LEU A 335 27.00 -1.35 -19.70
#